data_d03cdb3162cfc3e068ad24612c40febf
#
_entry.id   d03cdb3162cfc3e068ad24612c40febf
#
_cell.length_a   1.000
_cell.length_b   1.000
_cell.length_c   1.000
_cell.angle_alpha   90.00
_cell.angle_beta   90.00
_cell.angle_gamma   90.00
#
_symmetry.space_group_name_H-M   'P 1'
#
loop_
_entity.id
_entity.type
_entity.pdbx_description
1 polymer ?
#
loop_
_entity_poly.entity_id
_entity_poly.type
_entity_poly.pdbx_seq_one_letter_code
_entity_poly.pdbx_strand_id
1 'polypeptide(L)'
;MASLSPPESTHALNLEELRKPNITFWSVWDQDELMGCGALKELDGQHAEIKSMRTSTRHLRKGVAKRLLEHMLEEAKRRGYVRLSLETGSMEAFEPAKRLYAGLGFIECGPFANYVEDPYSVFMTKEL
;
A
#
# COMPACT_ATOMS: atom_id res chain seq x y z
N MET A 1 1.87 -8.10 13.41
CA MET A 1 0.45 -7.85 13.20
C MET A 1 -0.19 -9.03 12.49
N ALA A 2 -1.36 -9.46 12.95
CA ALA A 2 -2.03 -10.59 12.36
C ALA A 2 -2.56 -10.26 10.97
N SER A 3 -2.39 -11.19 10.03
CA SER A 3 -2.98 -11.08 8.70
C SER A 3 -4.43 -11.53 8.76
N LEU A 4 -5.29 -10.88 7.98
CA LEU A 4 -6.69 -11.27 7.81
C LEU A 4 -6.87 -12.24 6.65
N SER A 5 -5.79 -12.56 5.94
CA SER A 5 -5.77 -13.51 4.81
C SER A 5 -4.97 -14.74 5.21
N PRO A 6 -5.17 -15.88 4.52
CA PRO A 6 -4.28 -17.03 4.69
C PRO A 6 -2.83 -16.67 4.42
N PRO A 7 -1.85 -17.32 5.07
CA PRO A 7 -0.44 -17.00 4.85
C PRO A 7 0.01 -17.01 3.39
N GLU A 8 -0.52 -17.91 2.59
CA GLU A 8 -0.18 -18.00 1.16
C GLU A 8 -0.67 -16.81 0.34
N SER A 9 -1.60 -16.02 0.88
CA SER A 9 -2.10 -14.81 0.24
C SER A 9 -1.53 -13.54 0.86
N THR A 10 -0.58 -13.67 1.77
CA THR A 10 0.03 -12.53 2.45
C THR A 10 1.30 -12.10 1.70
N HIS A 11 1.32 -10.86 1.24
CA HIS A 11 2.42 -10.32 0.44
C HIS A 11 3.11 -9.15 1.14
N ALA A 12 3.05 -9.11 2.46
CA ALA A 12 3.70 -8.06 3.24
C ALA A 12 5.22 -8.21 3.19
N LEU A 13 5.93 -7.08 3.17
CA LEU A 13 7.38 -7.07 3.19
C LEU A 13 7.90 -7.35 4.59
N ASN A 14 9.02 -8.07 4.69
CA ASN A 14 9.75 -8.24 5.94
C ASN A 14 10.82 -7.15 6.09
N LEU A 15 11.53 -7.13 7.22
CA LEU A 15 12.54 -6.10 7.48
C LEU A 15 13.69 -6.10 6.48
N GLU A 16 14.10 -7.26 6.01
CA GLU A 16 15.19 -7.34 5.03
C GLU A 16 14.76 -6.72 3.71
N GLU A 17 13.52 -6.99 3.28
CA GLU A 17 13.00 -6.42 2.04
C GLU A 17 12.84 -4.92 2.14
N LEU A 18 12.44 -4.40 3.31
CA LEU A 18 12.29 -2.97 3.51
C LEU A 18 13.61 -2.20 3.41
N ARG A 19 14.75 -2.89 3.57
CA ARG A 19 16.07 -2.27 3.47
C ARG A 19 16.63 -2.24 2.05
N LYS A 20 15.96 -2.85 1.09
CA LYS A 20 16.44 -2.89 -0.29
C LYS A 20 16.40 -1.49 -0.93
N PRO A 21 17.34 -1.19 -1.84
CA PRO A 21 17.40 0.15 -2.46
C PRO A 21 16.15 0.55 -3.23
N ASN A 22 15.36 -0.43 -3.72
CA ASN A 22 14.14 -0.14 -4.48
C ASN A 22 12.92 0.08 -3.59
N ILE A 23 13.10 0.09 -2.26
CA ILE A 23 12.02 0.31 -1.30
C ILE A 23 12.25 1.64 -0.59
N THR A 24 11.19 2.45 -0.53
CA THR A 24 11.14 3.63 0.34
C THR A 24 10.07 3.39 1.38
N PHE A 25 10.41 3.57 2.64
CA PHE A 25 9.50 3.30 3.75
C PHE A 25 9.23 4.60 4.51
N TRP A 26 7.97 4.84 4.84
CA TRP A 26 7.54 5.97 5.66
C TRP A 26 6.86 5.46 6.92
N SER A 27 7.06 6.20 8.00
CA SER A 27 6.30 6.01 9.22
C SER A 27 5.72 7.35 9.66
N VAL A 28 4.55 7.32 10.25
CA VAL A 28 3.83 8.51 10.71
C VAL A 28 3.78 8.46 12.22
N TRP A 29 4.25 9.53 12.86
CA TRP A 29 4.36 9.59 14.31
C TRP A 29 3.61 10.81 14.85
N ASP A 30 3.04 10.63 16.04
CA ASP A 30 2.56 11.72 16.87
C ASP A 30 3.37 11.68 18.14
N GLN A 31 4.36 12.57 18.24
CA GLN A 31 5.37 12.54 19.30
C GLN A 31 6.07 11.16 19.29
N ASP A 32 5.93 10.37 20.35
CA ASP A 32 6.57 9.07 20.46
C ASP A 32 5.67 7.91 20.03
N GLU A 33 4.48 8.20 19.53
CA GLU A 33 3.52 7.16 19.19
C GLU A 33 3.44 6.94 17.67
N LEU A 34 3.67 5.71 17.24
CA LEU A 34 3.56 5.33 15.84
C LEU A 34 2.10 5.24 15.44
N MET A 35 1.70 6.02 14.46
CA MET A 35 0.31 6.07 13.98
C MET A 35 0.07 5.21 12.76
N GLY A 36 1.07 5.05 11.90
CA GLY A 36 0.93 4.27 10.69
C GLY A 36 2.22 4.22 9.90
N CYS A 37 2.21 3.41 8.85
CA CYS A 37 3.36 3.28 7.95
C CYS A 37 2.92 2.85 6.56
N GLY A 38 3.84 2.97 5.61
CA GLY A 38 3.65 2.52 4.25
C GLY A 38 4.97 2.48 3.51
N ALA A 39 5.00 1.74 2.42
CA ALA A 39 6.21 1.59 1.62
C ALA A 39 5.89 1.72 0.14
N LEU A 40 6.88 2.18 -0.62
CA LEU A 40 6.83 2.26 -2.06
C LEU A 40 7.93 1.38 -2.61
N LYS A 41 7.56 0.41 -3.45
CA LYS A 41 8.51 -0.49 -4.09
C LYS A 41 8.61 -0.13 -5.57
N GLU A 42 9.79 0.22 -6.02
CA GLU A 42 10.00 0.46 -7.45
C GLU A 42 9.96 -0.88 -8.19
N LEU A 43 9.06 -1.00 -9.16
CA LEU A 43 8.97 -2.18 -10.02
C LEU A 43 9.82 -1.97 -11.27
N ASP A 44 9.76 -0.76 -11.84
CA ASP A 44 10.64 -0.31 -12.90
C ASP A 44 10.67 1.23 -12.85
N GLY A 45 11.33 1.87 -13.82
CA GLY A 45 11.49 3.32 -13.80
C GLY A 45 10.19 4.12 -13.90
N GLN A 46 9.08 3.48 -14.26
CA GLN A 46 7.80 4.16 -14.49
C GLN A 46 6.69 3.62 -13.61
N HIS A 47 6.87 2.49 -12.94
CA HIS A 47 5.82 1.79 -12.20
C HIS A 47 6.31 1.43 -10.81
N ALA A 48 5.53 1.79 -9.79
CA ALA A 48 5.84 1.46 -8.40
C ALA A 48 4.62 0.83 -7.73
N GLU A 49 4.88 0.13 -6.64
CA GLU A 49 3.84 -0.57 -5.88
C GLU A 49 3.79 -0.03 -4.46
N ILE A 50 2.57 0.24 -3.98
CA ILE A 50 2.33 0.59 -2.59
C ILE A 50 2.24 -0.71 -1.79
N LYS A 51 3.06 -0.82 -0.75
CA LYS A 51 3.12 -2.01 0.11
C LYS A 51 3.11 -1.62 1.58
N SER A 52 2.75 -2.57 2.42
CA SER A 52 2.88 -2.46 3.88
C SER A 52 2.12 -1.28 4.49
N MET A 53 1.02 -0.86 3.85
CA MET A 53 0.16 0.19 4.40
C MET A 53 -0.55 -0.32 5.65
N ARG A 54 -0.31 0.35 6.77
CA ARG A 54 -0.90 -0.02 8.05
C ARG A 54 -1.17 1.22 8.89
N THR A 55 -2.27 1.17 9.62
CA THR A 55 -2.59 2.19 10.62
C THR A 55 -2.74 1.51 11.97
N SER A 56 -2.14 2.08 13.00
CA SER A 56 -2.30 1.60 14.36
C SER A 56 -3.79 1.55 14.73
N THR A 57 -4.23 0.50 15.45
CA THR A 57 -5.64 0.37 15.85
C THR A 57 -6.13 1.56 16.67
N ARG A 58 -5.25 2.21 17.42
CA ARG A 58 -5.60 3.40 18.20
C ARG A 58 -5.82 4.63 17.33
N HIS A 59 -5.36 4.60 16.09
CA HIS A 59 -5.41 5.75 15.19
C HIS A 59 -6.24 5.51 13.94
N LEU A 60 -7.05 4.45 13.92
CA LEU A 60 -7.98 4.20 12.83
C LEU A 60 -9.00 5.33 12.73
N ARG A 61 -9.41 5.65 11.50
CA ARG A 61 -10.43 6.66 11.19
C ARG A 61 -10.03 8.09 11.56
N LYS A 62 -8.73 8.35 11.74
CA LYS A 62 -8.21 9.71 11.99
C LYS A 62 -7.58 10.33 10.74
N GLY A 63 -7.72 9.68 9.59
CA GLY A 63 -7.16 10.19 8.34
C GLY A 63 -5.66 9.95 8.16
N VAL A 64 -5.05 9.12 9.00
CA VAL A 64 -3.62 8.82 8.92
C VAL A 64 -3.25 8.17 7.59
N ALA A 65 -3.97 7.10 7.21
CA ALA A 65 -3.71 6.40 5.95
C ALA A 65 -3.90 7.31 4.75
N LYS A 66 -4.95 8.14 4.76
CA LYS A 66 -5.22 9.07 3.67
C LYS A 66 -4.10 10.08 3.50
N ARG A 67 -3.63 10.68 4.60
CA ARG A 67 -2.54 11.66 4.55
C ARG A 67 -1.25 11.05 4.06
N LEU A 68 -0.93 9.86 4.57
CA LEU A 68 0.28 9.14 4.15
C LEU A 68 0.20 8.81 2.66
N LEU A 69 -0.93 8.29 2.22
CA LEU A 69 -1.13 7.92 0.83
C LEU A 69 -1.04 9.12 -0.10
N GLU A 70 -1.62 10.26 0.29
CA GLU A 70 -1.50 11.50 -0.46
C GLU A 70 -0.03 11.93 -0.59
N HIS A 71 0.74 11.81 0.50
CA HIS A 71 2.16 12.11 0.47
C HIS A 71 2.92 11.17 -0.47
N MET A 72 2.58 9.88 -0.41
CA MET A 72 3.22 8.89 -1.28
C MET A 72 2.90 9.13 -2.76
N LEU A 73 1.67 9.55 -3.07
CA LEU A 73 1.28 9.92 -4.44
C LEU A 73 2.09 11.11 -4.94
N GLU A 74 2.25 12.14 -4.12
CA GLU A 74 3.06 13.31 -4.48
C GLU A 74 4.52 12.92 -4.72
N GLU A 75 5.07 12.10 -3.84
CA GLU A 75 6.45 11.65 -3.97
C GLU A 75 6.64 10.79 -5.23
N ALA A 76 5.68 9.93 -5.54
CA ALA A 76 5.75 9.10 -6.74
C ALA A 76 5.76 9.95 -8.00
N LYS A 77 4.92 10.98 -8.06
CA LYS A 77 4.90 11.93 -9.18
C LYS A 77 6.24 12.65 -9.30
N ARG A 78 6.77 13.11 -8.17
CA ARG A 78 8.04 13.83 -8.15
C ARG A 78 9.19 12.96 -8.68
N ARG A 79 9.14 11.65 -8.42
CA ARG A 79 10.15 10.70 -8.88
C ARG A 79 9.98 10.28 -10.35
N GLY A 80 8.90 10.73 -11.00
CA GLY A 80 8.66 10.41 -12.40
C GLY A 80 7.92 9.12 -12.68
N TYR A 81 7.35 8.48 -11.65
CA TYR A 81 6.51 7.31 -11.88
C TYR A 81 5.23 7.75 -12.59
N VAL A 82 4.77 6.93 -13.53
CA VAL A 82 3.54 7.20 -14.28
C VAL A 82 2.39 6.32 -13.83
N ARG A 83 2.66 5.33 -13.00
CA ARG A 83 1.64 4.39 -12.50
C ARG A 83 2.00 3.91 -11.10
N LEU A 84 0.99 3.84 -10.24
CA LEU A 84 1.08 3.17 -8.94
C LEU A 84 0.07 2.03 -8.92
N SER A 85 0.48 0.91 -8.33
CA SER A 85 -0.38 -0.26 -8.17
C SER A 85 -0.27 -0.77 -6.74
N LEU A 86 -1.26 -1.55 -6.33
CA LEU A 86 -1.26 -2.15 -4.99
C LEU A 86 -2.04 -3.45 -5.01
N GLU A 87 -1.81 -4.26 -3.98
CA GLU A 87 -2.61 -5.45 -3.72
C GLU A 87 -3.20 -5.28 -2.32
N THR A 88 -4.49 -5.53 -2.21
CA THR A 88 -5.20 -5.50 -0.93
C THR A 88 -6.08 -6.75 -0.81
N GLY A 89 -6.81 -6.89 0.29
CA GLY A 89 -7.62 -8.08 0.50
C GLY A 89 -9.02 -7.95 -0.07
N SER A 90 -9.62 -9.09 -0.38
CA SER A 90 -11.01 -9.16 -0.85
C SER A 90 -12.00 -9.32 0.30
N MET A 91 -11.54 -9.66 1.50
CA MET A 91 -12.39 -9.89 2.65
C MET A 91 -13.01 -8.58 3.13
N GLU A 92 -14.16 -8.68 3.81
CA GLU A 92 -14.91 -7.51 4.28
C GLU A 92 -14.09 -6.56 5.12
N ALA A 93 -13.14 -7.07 5.90
CA ALA A 93 -12.27 -6.26 6.73
C ALA A 93 -11.43 -5.27 5.92
N PHE A 94 -11.23 -5.51 4.61
CA PHE A 94 -10.45 -4.64 3.73
C PHE A 94 -11.31 -3.61 2.98
N GLU A 95 -12.63 -3.62 3.18
CA GLU A 95 -13.50 -2.66 2.49
C GLU A 95 -13.13 -1.20 2.76
N PRO A 96 -12.79 -0.79 4.00
CA PRO A 96 -12.38 0.60 4.22
C PRO A 96 -11.14 0.99 3.43
N ALA A 97 -10.17 0.08 3.32
CA ALA A 97 -8.95 0.34 2.54
C ALA A 97 -9.29 0.48 1.06
N LYS A 98 -10.11 -0.41 0.52
CA LYS A 98 -10.51 -0.34 -0.89
C LYS A 98 -11.24 0.96 -1.21
N ARG A 99 -12.11 1.42 -0.31
CA ARG A 99 -12.80 2.70 -0.48
C ARG A 99 -11.84 3.87 -0.46
N LEU A 100 -10.85 3.82 0.41
CA LEU A 100 -9.83 4.87 0.48
C LEU A 100 -9.06 4.95 -0.83
N TYR A 101 -8.60 3.82 -1.35
CA TYR A 101 -7.87 3.79 -2.61
C TYR A 101 -8.74 4.28 -3.76
N ALA A 102 -9.99 3.79 -3.84
CA ALA A 102 -10.91 4.22 -4.89
C ALA A 102 -11.19 5.72 -4.81
N GLY A 103 -11.32 6.26 -3.61
CA GLY A 103 -11.53 7.69 -3.39
C GLY A 103 -10.36 8.54 -3.85
N LEU A 104 -9.15 7.97 -3.93
CA LEU A 104 -7.97 8.65 -4.41
C LEU A 104 -7.68 8.36 -5.89
N GLY A 105 -8.58 7.67 -6.57
CA GLY A 105 -8.49 7.46 -8.01
C GLY A 105 -7.96 6.11 -8.46
N PHE A 106 -7.75 5.18 -7.54
CA PHE A 106 -7.36 3.82 -7.91
C PHE A 106 -8.56 3.04 -8.43
N ILE A 107 -8.33 2.21 -9.44
CA ILE A 107 -9.35 1.33 -10.01
C ILE A 107 -8.88 -0.11 -9.91
N GLU A 108 -9.83 -1.05 -9.85
CA GLU A 108 -9.48 -2.46 -9.82
C GLU A 108 -8.85 -2.87 -11.15
N CYS A 109 -7.86 -3.76 -11.08
CA CYS A 109 -7.15 -4.27 -12.24
C CYS A 109 -6.77 -5.74 -12.02
N GLY A 110 -6.16 -6.37 -13.01
CA GLY A 110 -5.61 -7.71 -12.87
C GLY A 110 -4.29 -7.70 -12.10
N PRO A 111 -3.75 -8.89 -11.82
CA PRO A 111 -2.45 -9.00 -11.16
C PRO A 111 -1.35 -8.29 -11.94
N PHE A 112 -0.39 -7.73 -11.22
CA PHE A 112 0.77 -7.05 -11.78
C PHE A 112 2.04 -7.63 -11.18
N ALA A 113 3.18 -7.28 -11.75
CA ALA A 113 4.49 -7.81 -11.32
C ALA A 113 4.46 -9.34 -11.34
N ASN A 114 4.83 -9.99 -10.24
CA ASN A 114 4.85 -11.45 -10.14
C ASN A 114 3.61 -12.03 -9.45
N TYR A 115 2.60 -11.20 -9.24
CA TYR A 115 1.36 -11.68 -8.61
C TYR A 115 0.56 -12.55 -9.56
N VAL A 116 -0.22 -13.47 -8.98
CA VAL A 116 -1.17 -14.32 -9.72
C VAL A 116 -2.56 -14.10 -9.13
N GLU A 117 -3.58 -14.47 -9.89
CA GLU A 117 -4.96 -14.40 -9.41
C GLU A 117 -5.09 -15.20 -8.10
N ASP A 118 -5.79 -14.59 -7.13
CA ASP A 118 -5.99 -15.17 -5.81
C ASP A 118 -7.34 -14.66 -5.31
N PRO A 119 -8.26 -15.55 -4.85
CA PRO A 119 -9.57 -15.10 -4.38
C PRO A 119 -9.49 -14.20 -3.14
N TYR A 120 -8.36 -14.20 -2.43
CA TYR A 120 -8.16 -13.34 -1.26
C TYR A 120 -7.52 -12.00 -1.61
N SER A 121 -7.19 -11.76 -2.88
CA SER A 121 -6.49 -10.55 -3.30
C SER A 121 -7.31 -9.74 -4.28
N VAL A 122 -7.22 -8.41 -4.12
CA VAL A 122 -7.74 -7.44 -5.06
C VAL A 122 -6.58 -6.56 -5.49
N PHE A 123 -6.42 -6.36 -6.78
CA PHE A 123 -5.36 -5.52 -7.33
C PHE A 123 -5.97 -4.22 -7.82
N MET A 124 -5.28 -3.11 -7.53
CA MET A 124 -5.75 -1.79 -7.94
C MET A 124 -4.59 -0.99 -8.52
N THR A 125 -4.90 -0.07 -9.41
CA THR A 125 -3.89 0.74 -10.09
C THR A 125 -4.40 2.16 -10.31
N LYS A 126 -3.46 3.09 -10.42
CA LYS A 126 -3.76 4.50 -10.71
C LYS A 126 -2.69 5.05 -11.64
N GLU A 127 -3.12 5.72 -12.70
CA GLU A 127 -2.21 6.51 -13.53
C GLU A 127 -1.95 7.85 -12.86
N LEU A 128 -0.70 8.26 -12.86
CA LEU A 128 -0.25 9.50 -12.22
C LEU A 128 -0.17 10.66 -13.20
#